data_7068783c18823d31717876be0cb4b915
#
_entry.id   7068783c18823d31717876be0cb4b915
#
_cell.length_a   1.000
_cell.length_b   1.000
_cell.length_c   1.000
_cell.angle_alpha   90.00
_cell.angle_beta   90.00
_cell.angle_gamma   90.00
#
_symmetry.space_group_name_H-M   'P 1'
#
loop_
_entity.id
_entity.type
_entity.pdbx_description
1 polymer ?
#
loop_
_entity_poly.entity_id
_entity_poly.type
_entity_poly.pdbx_seq_one_letter_code
_entity_poly.pdbx_strand_id
1 'polypeptide(L)'
;MLTRRGFLKASLAGASVTAVSACSTGTLLGRSAPPLQLVSAVNDAEGRHYIGGVDSSGQQRFQIPVAERCHGGCPQPHGDHVVVFARRPGREMHVINTRTGQLERSVQAGDGYHYYGHGVYSPDARLLYVTMNNYHTSAGLVRVYDAFDGYRQVADFDLQGIGPHELRLHPDGNTLIVALGGIETHPDYDRIKLNLDRMEPALLLLDRHSGEITARYTPSHHQLSCRHLDVSP
;
A
#
# COMPACT_ATOMS: atom_id res chain seq x y z
N MET A 1 2.99 -23.09 -12.05
CA MET A 1 1.96 -22.04 -12.24
C MET A 1 0.85 -22.26 -11.23
N LEU A 2 0.72 -21.40 -10.23
CA LEU A 2 -0.35 -21.46 -9.23
C LEU A 2 -1.63 -20.89 -9.85
N THR A 3 -2.68 -21.68 -9.94
CA THR A 3 -3.99 -21.22 -10.42
C THR A 3 -4.77 -20.57 -9.28
N ARG A 4 -5.64 -19.57 -9.60
CA ARG A 4 -6.54 -18.91 -8.64
C ARG A 4 -7.32 -19.89 -7.73
N ARG A 5 -7.64 -21.09 -8.21
CA ARG A 5 -8.32 -22.16 -7.45
C ARG A 5 -7.39 -22.86 -6.43
N GLY A 6 -6.09 -22.93 -6.66
CA GLY A 6 -5.12 -23.50 -5.72
C GLY A 6 -4.91 -22.64 -4.48
N PHE A 7 -4.97 -21.32 -4.65
CA PHE A 7 -4.83 -20.36 -3.54
C PHE A 7 -6.00 -20.46 -2.52
N LEU A 8 -7.22 -20.67 -3.00
CA LEU A 8 -8.41 -20.77 -2.14
C LEU A 8 -8.56 -22.12 -1.42
N LYS A 9 -7.90 -23.20 -1.90
CA LYS A 9 -7.99 -24.53 -1.27
C LYS A 9 -7.00 -24.72 -0.11
N ALA A 10 -5.96 -23.94 0.00
CA ALA A 10 -5.00 -24.00 1.10
C ALA A 10 -5.55 -23.47 2.44
N SER A 11 -6.70 -22.82 2.43
CA SER A 11 -7.30 -22.17 3.61
C SER A 11 -8.25 -23.06 4.43
N LEU A 12 -8.44 -24.35 4.09
CA LEU A 12 -9.53 -25.19 4.65
C LEU A 12 -9.10 -26.57 5.21
N ALA A 13 -7.82 -26.76 5.54
CA ALA A 13 -7.41 -28.01 6.20
C ALA A 13 -6.91 -27.75 7.62
N GLY A 14 -7.84 -27.62 8.57
CA GLY A 14 -7.57 -27.79 9.99
C GLY A 14 -7.41 -29.28 10.31
N ALA A 15 -6.19 -29.76 10.47
CA ALA A 15 -5.91 -31.11 10.94
C ALA A 15 -5.44 -31.08 12.39
N SER A 16 -6.19 -31.75 13.26
CA SER A 16 -5.84 -32.08 14.64
C SER A 16 -4.58 -32.95 14.64
N VAL A 17 -3.50 -32.52 15.26
CA VAL A 17 -2.31 -33.34 15.48
C VAL A 17 -2.23 -33.76 16.93
N THR A 18 -2.41 -35.05 17.14
CA THR A 18 -2.09 -35.74 18.40
C THR A 18 -0.56 -35.79 18.56
N ALA A 19 -0.08 -35.30 19.70
CA ALA A 19 1.31 -35.33 20.06
C ALA A 19 1.82 -36.76 20.31
N VAL A 20 2.81 -37.24 19.55
CA VAL A 20 3.65 -38.36 19.91
C VAL A 20 5.03 -37.81 20.25
N SER A 21 5.38 -37.93 21.53
CA SER A 21 6.71 -37.57 22.06
C SER A 21 7.71 -38.65 21.67
N ALA A 22 8.66 -38.31 20.81
CA ALA A 22 9.88 -39.10 20.57
C ALA A 22 11.09 -38.18 20.77
N CYS A 23 11.78 -38.35 21.89
CA CYS A 23 13.12 -37.77 22.08
C CYS A 23 14.11 -38.35 21.08
N SER A 24 14.52 -37.57 20.11
CA SER A 24 15.75 -37.79 19.37
C SER A 24 16.53 -36.48 19.38
N THR A 25 17.69 -36.51 20.10
CA THR A 25 18.70 -35.44 20.08
C THR A 25 19.41 -35.44 18.73
N GLY A 26 18.75 -34.93 17.72
CA GLY A 26 19.36 -34.56 16.44
C GLY A 26 19.49 -33.05 16.40
N THR A 27 20.71 -32.56 16.27
CA THR A 27 20.98 -31.14 15.99
C THR A 27 20.28 -30.75 14.69
N LEU A 28 19.06 -30.21 14.80
CA LEU A 28 18.37 -29.59 13.68
C LEU A 28 19.17 -28.37 13.30
N LEU A 29 20.08 -28.50 12.32
CA LEU A 29 20.54 -27.36 11.53
C LEU A 29 19.27 -26.65 11.05
N GLY A 30 18.98 -25.50 11.66
CA GLY A 30 17.77 -24.72 11.38
C GLY A 30 17.72 -24.38 9.90
N ARG A 31 16.85 -25.08 9.16
CA ARG A 31 16.46 -24.60 7.83
C ARG A 31 15.77 -23.27 8.07
N SER A 32 16.40 -22.18 7.65
CA SER A 32 15.76 -20.88 7.63
C SER A 32 14.44 -21.02 6.87
N ALA A 33 13.37 -20.47 7.43
CA ALA A 33 12.10 -20.48 6.74
C ALA A 33 12.25 -19.83 5.35
N PRO A 34 11.55 -20.34 4.32
CA PRO A 34 11.60 -19.72 2.99
C PRO A 34 11.28 -18.22 3.07
N PRO A 35 11.89 -17.39 2.23
CA PRO A 35 11.65 -15.94 2.26
C PRO A 35 10.17 -15.62 1.98
N LEU A 36 9.67 -14.56 2.59
CA LEU A 36 8.36 -14.00 2.27
C LEU A 36 8.34 -13.60 0.79
N GLN A 37 7.32 -13.99 0.06
CA GLN A 37 7.22 -13.73 -1.37
C GLN A 37 6.09 -12.79 -1.73
N LEU A 38 4.96 -12.86 -1.03
CA LEU A 38 3.78 -12.07 -1.34
C LEU A 38 3.14 -11.55 -0.06
N VAL A 39 2.79 -10.26 -0.07
CA VAL A 39 1.90 -9.64 0.92
C VAL A 39 0.64 -9.18 0.21
N SER A 40 -0.53 -9.42 0.78
CA SER A 40 -1.80 -9.05 0.18
C SER A 40 -2.83 -8.68 1.23
N ALA A 41 -3.76 -7.79 0.85
CA ALA A 41 -4.98 -7.55 1.62
C ALA A 41 -5.99 -8.66 1.33
N VAL A 42 -6.51 -9.28 2.38
CA VAL A 42 -7.48 -10.38 2.31
C VAL A 42 -8.69 -10.11 3.18
N ASN A 43 -9.82 -10.65 2.79
CA ASN A 43 -11.03 -10.68 3.61
C ASN A 43 -11.42 -12.14 3.86
N ASP A 44 -11.97 -12.43 5.02
CA ASP A 44 -12.62 -13.71 5.26
C ASP A 44 -14.08 -13.74 4.78
N ALA A 45 -14.75 -14.85 5.02
CA ALA A 45 -16.15 -15.05 4.62
C ALA A 45 -17.12 -14.14 5.40
N GLU A 46 -16.72 -13.72 6.59
CA GLU A 46 -17.47 -12.83 7.48
C GLU A 46 -17.22 -11.35 7.17
N GLY A 47 -16.36 -11.05 6.18
CA GLY A 47 -16.02 -9.70 5.75
C GLY A 47 -14.99 -8.98 6.62
N ARG A 48 -14.34 -9.68 7.56
CA ARG A 48 -13.25 -9.12 8.37
C ARG A 48 -12.00 -8.93 7.50
N HIS A 49 -11.23 -7.91 7.80
CA HIS A 49 -10.09 -7.49 7.00
C HIS A 49 -8.77 -7.95 7.62
N TYR A 50 -7.85 -8.39 6.76
CA TYR A 50 -6.53 -8.85 7.18
C TYR A 50 -5.47 -8.43 6.16
N ILE A 51 -4.22 -8.38 6.63
CA ILE A 51 -3.04 -8.39 5.78
C ILE A 51 -2.40 -9.77 5.92
N GLY A 52 -2.31 -10.50 4.82
CA GLY A 52 -1.73 -11.84 4.77
C GLY A 52 -0.39 -11.85 4.06
N GLY A 53 0.52 -12.70 4.53
CA GLY A 53 1.81 -12.95 3.90
C GLY A 53 2.03 -14.42 3.63
N VAL A 54 2.56 -14.75 2.46
CA VAL A 54 2.94 -16.12 2.07
C VAL A 54 4.39 -16.18 1.61
N ASP A 55 5.03 -17.32 1.83
CA ASP A 55 6.39 -17.57 1.38
C ASP A 55 6.45 -18.16 -0.04
N SER A 56 7.66 -18.42 -0.52
CA SER A 56 7.89 -18.97 -1.85
C SER A 56 7.32 -20.38 -2.06
N SER A 57 6.99 -21.11 -1.00
CA SER A 57 6.28 -22.39 -1.08
C SER A 57 4.76 -22.26 -1.11
N GLY A 58 4.24 -21.03 -0.96
CA GLY A 58 2.81 -20.73 -0.84
C GLY A 58 2.25 -20.95 0.58
N GLN A 59 3.12 -21.19 1.58
CA GLN A 59 2.70 -21.34 2.96
C GLN A 59 2.42 -19.98 3.59
N GLN A 60 1.29 -19.86 4.29
CA GLN A 60 0.96 -18.65 5.05
C GLN A 60 1.97 -18.45 6.19
N ARG A 61 2.57 -17.27 6.24
CA ARG A 61 3.54 -16.87 7.27
C ARG A 61 2.91 -16.03 8.36
N PHE A 62 1.98 -15.18 7.98
CA PHE A 62 1.22 -14.36 8.92
C PHE A 62 -0.15 -13.98 8.35
N GLN A 63 -1.04 -13.61 9.26
CA GLN A 63 -2.34 -13.00 8.98
C GLN A 63 -2.63 -12.01 10.11
N ILE A 64 -2.59 -10.71 9.78
CA ILE A 64 -2.73 -9.61 10.73
C ILE A 64 -4.12 -9.02 10.55
N PRO A 65 -4.98 -9.03 11.58
CA PRO A 65 -6.27 -8.36 11.52
C PRO A 65 -6.08 -6.84 11.47
N VAL A 66 -6.87 -6.16 10.65
CA VAL A 66 -6.90 -4.70 10.50
C VAL A 66 -8.33 -4.19 10.52
N ALA A 67 -8.52 -2.95 10.98
CA ALA A 67 -9.86 -2.36 11.09
C ALA A 67 -10.46 -2.04 9.73
N GLU A 68 -9.64 -1.62 8.77
CA GLU A 68 -10.05 -1.19 7.45
C GLU A 68 -9.46 -2.08 6.37
N ARG A 69 -10.19 -2.26 5.27
CA ARG A 69 -9.67 -2.98 4.12
C ARG A 69 -8.46 -2.27 3.52
N CYS A 70 -7.35 -2.99 3.40
CA CYS A 70 -6.16 -2.50 2.71
C CYS A 70 -6.26 -2.67 1.18
N HIS A 71 -5.38 -1.97 0.46
CA HIS A 71 -5.35 -1.94 -1.01
C HIS A 71 -3.97 -2.23 -1.56
N GLY A 72 -3.07 -1.25 -1.59
CA GLY A 72 -1.71 -1.38 -2.09
C GLY A 72 -0.69 -1.55 -0.99
N GLY A 73 0.51 -1.92 -1.37
CA GLY A 73 1.64 -2.03 -0.47
C GLY A 73 2.94 -1.66 -1.16
N CYS A 74 3.91 -1.23 -0.38
CA CYS A 74 5.21 -0.78 -0.84
C CYS A 74 6.30 -1.46 0.01
N PRO A 75 7.16 -2.31 -0.57
CA PRO A 75 8.29 -2.87 0.14
C PRO A 75 9.36 -1.79 0.35
N GLN A 76 10.00 -1.81 1.51
CA GLN A 76 11.14 -0.95 1.81
C GLN A 76 12.36 -1.43 1.02
N PRO A 77 13.03 -0.58 0.23
CA PRO A 77 14.28 -0.92 -0.43
C PRO A 77 15.33 -1.35 0.60
N HIS A 78 15.98 -2.49 0.36
CA HIS A 78 17.07 -3.01 1.20
C HIS A 78 16.73 -3.20 2.68
N GLY A 79 15.45 -3.24 3.05
CA GLY A 79 14.97 -3.39 4.42
C GLY A 79 14.04 -4.59 4.60
N ASP A 80 13.60 -4.78 5.84
CA ASP A 80 12.71 -5.87 6.24
C ASP A 80 11.24 -5.41 6.39
N HIS A 81 10.89 -4.22 5.92
CA HIS A 81 9.53 -3.70 6.07
C HIS A 81 8.74 -3.73 4.76
N VAL A 82 7.45 -3.87 4.90
CA VAL A 82 6.47 -3.51 3.88
C VAL A 82 5.43 -2.60 4.52
N VAL A 83 5.10 -1.52 3.85
CA VAL A 83 3.97 -0.67 4.25
C VAL A 83 2.76 -1.04 3.41
N VAL A 84 1.63 -1.25 4.07
CA VAL A 84 0.35 -1.57 3.43
C VAL A 84 -0.65 -0.47 3.78
N PHE A 85 -1.33 0.06 2.78
CA PHE A 85 -2.20 1.21 2.91
C PHE A 85 -3.67 0.80 2.92
N ALA A 86 -4.46 1.44 3.79
CA ALA A 86 -5.90 1.31 3.75
C ALA A 86 -6.45 1.80 2.41
N ARG A 87 -7.49 1.14 1.93
CA ARG A 87 -8.23 1.54 0.74
C ARG A 87 -9.06 2.76 1.05
N ARG A 88 -9.08 3.75 0.15
CA ARG A 88 -9.93 4.93 0.30
C ARG A 88 -11.39 4.56 0.65
N PRO A 89 -12.03 5.23 1.59
CA PRO A 89 -11.57 6.39 2.33
C PRO A 89 -10.86 6.03 3.65
N GLY A 90 -10.09 4.94 3.69
CA GLY A 90 -9.43 4.45 4.90
C GLY A 90 -8.33 5.36 5.41
N ARG A 91 -8.10 5.32 6.72
CA ARG A 91 -7.29 6.30 7.45
C ARG A 91 -6.03 5.71 8.07
N GLU A 92 -5.69 4.46 7.77
CA GLU A 92 -4.53 3.79 8.35
C GLU A 92 -3.55 3.32 7.27
N MET A 93 -2.26 3.39 7.57
CA MET A 93 -1.23 2.58 6.92
C MET A 93 -0.51 1.73 7.97
N HIS A 94 -0.09 0.54 7.57
CA HIS A 94 0.46 -0.48 8.46
C HIS A 94 1.87 -0.85 8.05
N VAL A 95 2.82 -0.75 8.98
CA VAL A 95 4.22 -1.14 8.79
C VAL A 95 4.40 -2.55 9.35
N ILE A 96 4.79 -3.48 8.50
CA ILE A 96 4.92 -4.89 8.82
C ILE A 96 6.36 -5.32 8.60
N ASN A 97 6.93 -5.98 9.59
CA ASN A 97 8.23 -6.62 9.44
C ASN A 97 8.06 -7.94 8.68
N THR A 98 8.64 -8.02 7.49
CA THR A 98 8.49 -9.15 6.57
C THR A 98 9.21 -10.42 7.06
N ARG A 99 10.24 -10.26 7.91
CA ARG A 99 10.98 -11.37 8.47
C ARG A 99 10.24 -12.05 9.63
N THR A 100 9.66 -11.25 10.53
CA THR A 100 8.93 -11.74 11.71
C THR A 100 7.43 -11.93 11.45
N GLY A 101 6.87 -11.27 10.43
CA GLY A 101 5.44 -11.24 10.15
C GLY A 101 4.64 -10.40 11.16
N GLN A 102 5.30 -9.52 11.92
CA GLN A 102 4.65 -8.71 12.95
C GLN A 102 4.27 -7.33 12.42
N LEU A 103 3.12 -6.85 12.85
CA LEU A 103 2.74 -5.44 12.72
C LEU A 103 3.56 -4.63 13.72
N GLU A 104 4.44 -3.76 13.23
CA GLU A 104 5.26 -2.92 14.08
C GLU A 104 4.59 -1.59 14.39
N ARG A 105 3.80 -1.07 13.43
CA ARG A 105 3.15 0.23 13.60
C ARG A 105 1.95 0.37 12.69
N SER A 106 0.92 1.07 13.19
CA SER A 106 -0.13 1.70 12.38
C SER A 106 0.00 3.21 12.48
N VAL A 107 -0.07 3.89 11.34
CA VAL A 107 0.05 5.35 11.24
C VAL A 107 -1.27 5.91 10.73
N GLN A 108 -1.84 6.84 11.50
CA GLN A 108 -3.08 7.51 11.15
C GLN A 108 -2.86 8.62 10.12
N ALA A 109 -3.82 8.81 9.22
CA ALA A 109 -3.79 9.86 8.20
C ALA A 109 -3.87 11.30 8.79
N GLY A 110 -4.33 11.42 10.04
CA GLY A 110 -4.67 12.70 10.66
C GLY A 110 -6.08 13.17 10.33
N ASP A 111 -6.55 14.19 11.06
CA ASP A 111 -7.89 14.73 10.86
C ASP A 111 -8.02 15.45 9.51
N GLY A 112 -9.12 15.20 8.83
CA GLY A 112 -9.38 15.78 7.50
C GLY A 112 -8.73 15.01 6.34
N TYR A 113 -7.97 13.91 6.60
CA TYR A 113 -7.24 13.19 5.56
C TYR A 113 -7.59 11.71 5.51
N HIS A 114 -7.46 11.12 4.33
CA HIS A 114 -7.48 9.68 4.11
C HIS A 114 -6.42 9.23 3.10
N TYR A 115 -6.00 7.97 3.19
CA TYR A 115 -5.11 7.34 2.22
C TYR A 115 -5.85 6.99 0.92
N TYR A 116 -5.11 6.98 -0.19
CA TYR A 116 -5.62 6.48 -1.47
C TYR A 116 -5.18 5.05 -1.77
N GLY A 117 -4.26 4.51 -0.97
CA GLY A 117 -3.86 3.10 -1.02
C GLY A 117 -2.54 2.82 -1.73
N HIS A 118 -1.75 3.83 -2.06
CA HIS A 118 -0.46 3.68 -2.73
C HIS A 118 0.63 4.56 -2.11
N GLY A 119 1.88 4.06 -2.19
CA GLY A 119 3.05 4.77 -1.73
C GLY A 119 4.32 4.21 -2.40
N VAL A 120 5.39 4.97 -2.35
CA VAL A 120 6.72 4.57 -2.82
C VAL A 120 7.81 5.14 -1.91
N TYR A 121 8.86 4.36 -1.65
CA TYR A 121 10.03 4.84 -0.92
C TYR A 121 10.99 5.60 -1.83
N SER A 122 11.78 6.51 -1.20
CA SER A 122 13.01 7.01 -1.80
C SER A 122 14.03 5.88 -1.99
N PRO A 123 15.03 6.03 -2.89
CA PRO A 123 16.03 4.98 -3.13
C PRO A 123 16.83 4.56 -1.88
N ASP A 124 17.06 5.50 -0.97
CA ASP A 124 17.73 5.29 0.32
C ASP A 124 16.80 4.75 1.42
N ALA A 125 15.53 4.44 1.09
CA ALA A 125 14.49 3.98 2.00
C ALA A 125 14.14 4.93 3.16
N ARG A 126 14.67 6.15 3.17
CA ARG A 126 14.46 7.10 4.26
C ARG A 126 13.10 7.77 4.19
N LEU A 127 12.69 8.20 3.01
CA LEU A 127 11.42 8.88 2.81
C LEU A 127 10.39 7.94 2.17
N LEU A 128 9.17 8.00 2.68
CA LEU A 128 8.02 7.34 2.10
C LEU A 128 7.05 8.39 1.60
N TYR A 129 6.76 8.37 0.31
CA TYR A 129 5.79 9.23 -0.38
C TYR A 129 4.47 8.50 -0.51
N VAL A 130 3.36 9.10 -0.08
CA VAL A 130 2.07 8.43 0.01
C VAL A 130 0.96 9.29 -0.60
N THR A 131 0.14 8.71 -1.47
CA THR A 131 -1.03 9.39 -2.02
C THR A 131 -2.12 9.54 -0.98
N MET A 132 -2.58 10.78 -0.79
CA MET A 132 -3.60 11.13 0.19
C MET A 132 -4.58 12.16 -0.36
N ASN A 133 -5.70 12.31 0.33
CA ASN A 133 -6.69 13.33 0.04
C ASN A 133 -7.11 14.07 1.31
N ASN A 134 -7.22 15.39 1.21
CA ASN A 134 -7.93 16.19 2.19
C ASN A 134 -9.42 16.18 1.82
N TYR A 135 -10.28 15.54 2.63
CA TYR A 135 -11.68 15.39 2.30
C TYR A 135 -12.55 16.63 2.62
N HIS A 136 -12.01 17.62 3.34
CA HIS A 136 -12.71 18.90 3.55
C HIS A 136 -12.60 19.81 2.32
N THR A 137 -11.49 19.73 1.59
CA THR A 137 -11.23 20.57 0.41
C THR A 137 -11.23 19.78 -0.89
N SER A 138 -11.33 18.46 -0.82
CA SER A 138 -11.14 17.50 -1.92
C SER A 138 -9.75 17.54 -2.56
N ALA A 139 -8.78 18.25 -1.97
CA ALA A 139 -7.45 18.39 -2.50
C ALA A 139 -6.63 17.09 -2.38
N GLY A 140 -6.08 16.65 -3.49
CA GLY A 140 -5.11 15.56 -3.54
C GLY A 140 -3.71 16.03 -3.17
N LEU A 141 -2.97 15.21 -2.44
CA LEU A 141 -1.58 15.49 -2.06
C LEU A 141 -0.73 14.23 -2.03
N VAL A 142 0.58 14.42 -2.08
CA VAL A 142 1.56 13.42 -1.67
C VAL A 142 2.10 13.83 -0.31
N ARG A 143 1.83 13.01 0.71
CA ARG A 143 2.43 13.18 2.05
C ARG A 143 3.75 12.45 2.13
N VAL A 144 4.75 13.11 2.72
CA VAL A 144 6.09 12.58 2.91
C VAL A 144 6.30 12.24 4.36
N TYR A 145 6.73 11.01 4.61
CA TYR A 145 7.05 10.51 5.94
C TYR A 145 8.54 10.17 6.05
N ASP A 146 9.18 10.46 7.19
CA ASP A 146 10.52 9.94 7.54
C ASP A 146 10.36 8.54 8.14
N ALA A 147 10.73 7.51 7.37
CA ALA A 147 10.60 6.12 7.79
C ALA A 147 11.57 5.75 8.92
N PHE A 148 12.67 6.48 9.10
CA PHE A 148 13.65 6.25 10.16
C PHE A 148 13.30 7.00 11.45
N ASP A 149 12.36 7.94 11.39
CA ASP A 149 11.82 8.67 12.55
C ASP A 149 10.34 8.27 12.79
N GLY A 150 10.09 6.97 12.86
CA GLY A 150 8.78 6.42 13.21
C GLY A 150 7.66 6.80 12.25
N TYR A 151 7.97 7.07 10.99
CA TYR A 151 7.02 7.56 9.98
C TYR A 151 6.40 8.91 10.39
N ARG A 152 7.21 9.78 10.95
CA ARG A 152 6.80 11.17 11.21
C ARG A 152 6.59 11.91 9.89
N GLN A 153 5.46 12.60 9.75
CA GLN A 153 5.20 13.48 8.61
C GLN A 153 6.25 14.59 8.55
N VAL A 154 6.83 14.81 7.37
CA VAL A 154 7.85 15.84 7.14
C VAL A 154 7.45 16.87 6.09
N ALA A 155 6.59 16.52 5.13
CA ALA A 155 6.08 17.43 4.12
C ALA A 155 4.74 16.97 3.55
N ASP A 156 4.00 17.90 2.94
CA ASP A 156 2.86 17.65 2.06
C ASP A 156 3.12 18.39 0.74
N PHE A 157 3.03 17.68 -0.39
CA PHE A 157 3.13 18.22 -1.75
C PHE A 157 1.73 18.36 -2.35
N ASP A 158 1.30 19.59 -2.60
CA ASP A 158 0.01 19.87 -3.24
C ASP A 158 0.05 19.46 -4.72
N LEU A 159 -0.88 18.62 -5.13
CA LEU A 159 -0.98 18.12 -6.50
C LEU A 159 -1.83 19.00 -7.42
N GLN A 160 -2.39 20.09 -6.88
CA GLN A 160 -3.27 20.99 -7.63
C GLN A 160 -4.35 20.21 -8.41
N GLY A 161 -4.94 19.21 -7.75
CA GLY A 161 -5.91 18.31 -8.34
C GLY A 161 -6.50 17.33 -7.34
N ILE A 162 -7.39 16.45 -7.81
CA ILE A 162 -8.20 15.57 -6.97
C ILE A 162 -7.87 14.11 -7.25
N GLY A 163 -7.86 13.29 -6.20
CA GLY A 163 -7.84 11.84 -6.29
C GLY A 163 -6.56 11.23 -6.84
N PRO A 164 -5.40 11.44 -6.17
CA PRO A 164 -4.14 10.82 -6.56
C PRO A 164 -4.21 9.31 -6.32
N HIS A 165 -4.42 8.55 -7.39
CA HIS A 165 -4.71 7.13 -7.25
C HIS A 165 -3.43 6.30 -7.05
N GLU A 166 -2.39 6.57 -7.82
CA GLU A 166 -1.12 5.86 -7.73
C GLU A 166 0.07 6.80 -7.91
N LEU A 167 1.21 6.41 -7.37
CA LEU A 167 2.48 7.07 -7.65
C LEU A 167 3.59 6.03 -7.82
N ARG A 168 4.59 6.41 -8.62
CA ARG A 168 5.83 5.66 -8.82
C ARG A 168 7.02 6.61 -8.75
N LEU A 169 8.17 6.06 -8.39
CA LEU A 169 9.44 6.75 -8.55
C LEU A 169 9.98 6.44 -9.95
N HIS A 170 10.31 7.48 -10.70
CA HIS A 170 10.98 7.34 -11.99
C HIS A 170 12.39 6.73 -11.80
N PRO A 171 12.93 5.98 -12.78
CA PRO A 171 14.27 5.37 -12.68
C PRO A 171 15.42 6.36 -12.44
N ASP A 172 15.23 7.66 -12.73
CA ASP A 172 16.19 8.71 -12.39
C ASP A 172 16.40 8.92 -10.89
N GLY A 173 15.52 8.33 -10.05
CA GLY A 173 15.55 8.43 -8.60
C GLY A 173 15.14 9.79 -8.04
N ASN A 174 14.75 10.77 -8.87
CA ASN A 174 14.43 12.15 -8.47
C ASN A 174 13.02 12.60 -8.81
N THR A 175 12.36 11.94 -9.75
CA THR A 175 11.03 12.32 -10.23
C THR A 175 9.97 11.37 -9.66
N LEU A 176 8.94 11.92 -9.05
CA LEU A 176 7.70 11.18 -8.72
C LEU A 176 6.74 11.31 -9.90
N ILE A 177 6.15 10.18 -10.30
CA ILE A 177 5.09 10.12 -11.31
C ILE A 177 3.79 9.84 -10.58
N VAL A 178 2.82 10.73 -10.67
CA VAL A 178 1.53 10.62 -9.95
C VAL A 178 0.37 10.57 -10.92
N ALA A 179 -0.46 9.53 -10.79
CA ALA A 179 -1.70 9.40 -11.53
C ALA A 179 -2.85 10.05 -10.75
N LEU A 180 -3.33 11.20 -11.21
CA LEU A 180 -4.54 11.83 -10.69
C LEU A 180 -5.77 11.22 -11.38
N GLY A 181 -6.62 10.55 -10.60
CA GLY A 181 -7.87 10.01 -11.11
C GLY A 181 -8.93 11.06 -11.40
N GLY A 182 -8.82 12.24 -10.81
CA GLY A 182 -9.77 13.34 -10.94
C GLY A 182 -11.13 13.08 -10.25
N ILE A 183 -11.27 12.00 -9.49
CA ILE A 183 -12.52 11.59 -8.89
C ILE A 183 -12.60 12.07 -7.44
N GLU A 184 -13.58 12.91 -7.14
CA GLU A 184 -13.91 13.35 -5.80
C GLU A 184 -14.69 12.25 -5.06
N THR A 185 -14.23 11.95 -3.82
CA THR A 185 -14.89 11.02 -2.89
C THR A 185 -14.80 11.58 -1.47
N HIS A 186 -15.78 11.26 -0.63
CA HIS A 186 -15.83 11.69 0.76
C HIS A 186 -16.13 10.49 1.67
N PRO A 187 -15.55 10.40 2.87
CA PRO A 187 -15.80 9.29 3.80
C PRO A 187 -17.28 9.02 4.09
N ASP A 188 -18.09 10.07 4.25
CA ASP A 188 -19.52 9.96 4.57
C ASP A 188 -20.37 9.39 3.41
N TYR A 189 -19.83 9.40 2.20
CA TYR A 189 -20.49 8.88 0.99
C TYR A 189 -19.84 7.62 0.45
N ASP A 190 -18.98 6.96 1.25
CA ASP A 190 -18.25 5.76 0.90
C ASP A 190 -17.49 5.92 -0.44
N ARG A 191 -17.97 5.29 -1.49
CA ARG A 191 -17.31 5.26 -2.80
C ARG A 191 -18.10 5.97 -3.90
N ILE A 192 -19.11 6.73 -3.53
CA ILE A 192 -19.86 7.55 -4.49
C ILE A 192 -18.90 8.56 -5.13
N LYS A 193 -19.01 8.69 -6.44
CA LYS A 193 -18.23 9.64 -7.23
C LYS A 193 -19.02 10.93 -7.32
N LEU A 194 -18.45 12.03 -6.77
CA LEU A 194 -19.19 13.27 -6.55
C LEU A 194 -19.06 14.30 -7.68
N ASN A 195 -18.15 14.06 -8.67
CA ASN A 195 -17.79 15.07 -9.67
C ASN A 195 -17.57 14.50 -11.09
N LEU A 196 -18.32 13.50 -11.50
CA LEU A 196 -18.12 12.85 -12.82
C LEU A 196 -18.27 13.81 -14.01
N ASP A 197 -19.04 14.87 -13.87
CA ASP A 197 -19.30 15.91 -14.86
C ASP A 197 -18.14 16.91 -15.02
N ARG A 198 -17.26 17.01 -14.00
CA ARG A 198 -16.18 17.99 -13.93
C ARG A 198 -14.85 17.37 -13.48
N MET A 199 -14.62 16.11 -13.80
CA MET A 199 -13.34 15.45 -13.50
C MET A 199 -12.18 16.11 -14.23
N GLU A 200 -11.04 16.21 -13.56
CA GLU A 200 -9.77 16.72 -14.12
C GLU A 200 -8.64 15.72 -13.90
N PRO A 201 -8.68 14.57 -14.61
CA PRO A 201 -7.61 13.59 -14.50
C PRO A 201 -6.32 14.10 -15.13
N ALA A 202 -5.19 13.69 -14.57
CA ALA A 202 -3.87 14.05 -15.10
C ALA A 202 -2.80 13.02 -14.72
N LEU A 203 -1.71 12.99 -15.48
CA LEU A 203 -0.44 12.42 -15.07
C LEU A 203 0.48 13.57 -14.72
N LEU A 204 1.05 13.55 -13.51
CA LEU A 204 1.97 14.57 -13.04
C LEU A 204 3.38 14.01 -12.91
N LEU A 205 4.36 14.84 -13.23
CA LEU A 205 5.75 14.66 -12.84
C LEU A 205 6.09 15.70 -11.78
N LEU A 206 6.67 15.25 -10.65
CA LEU A 206 7.07 16.13 -9.55
C LEU A 206 8.54 15.90 -9.21
N ASP A 207 9.25 16.96 -8.90
CA ASP A 207 10.52 16.85 -8.18
C ASP A 207 10.26 16.31 -6.77
N ARG A 208 10.90 15.19 -6.40
CA ARG A 208 10.63 14.51 -5.12
C ARG A 208 11.15 15.25 -3.89
N HIS A 209 12.05 16.23 -4.07
CA HIS A 209 12.65 16.99 -2.97
C HIS A 209 11.83 18.22 -2.63
N SER A 210 11.35 18.93 -3.64
CA SER A 210 10.59 20.18 -3.49
C SER A 210 9.08 19.98 -3.56
N GLY A 211 8.60 18.90 -4.21
CA GLY A 211 7.19 18.72 -4.54
C GLY A 211 6.72 19.58 -5.72
N GLU A 212 7.64 20.29 -6.41
CA GLU A 212 7.31 21.09 -7.57
C GLU A 212 6.79 20.23 -8.72
N ILE A 213 5.66 20.62 -9.30
CA ILE A 213 5.11 19.97 -10.49
C ILE A 213 5.90 20.44 -11.71
N THR A 214 6.73 19.58 -12.27
CA THR A 214 7.58 19.88 -13.43
C THR A 214 6.88 19.61 -14.76
N ALA A 215 5.85 18.74 -14.77
CA ALA A 215 5.03 18.50 -15.94
C ALA A 215 3.63 18.00 -15.55
N ARG A 216 2.64 18.33 -16.40
CA ARG A 216 1.25 17.88 -16.27
C ARG A 216 0.70 17.47 -17.64
N TYR A 217 0.22 16.23 -17.73
CA TYR A 217 -0.38 15.67 -18.94
C TYR A 217 -1.83 15.34 -18.66
N THR A 218 -2.75 15.85 -19.48
CA THR A 218 -4.19 15.59 -19.35
C THR A 218 -4.65 14.67 -20.47
N PRO A 219 -5.55 13.72 -20.20
CA PRO A 219 -6.14 12.90 -21.25
C PRO A 219 -7.09 13.72 -22.15
N SER A 220 -7.40 13.18 -23.34
CA SER A 220 -8.25 13.86 -24.33
C SER A 220 -9.71 14.02 -23.89
N HIS A 221 -10.14 13.32 -22.86
CA HIS A 221 -11.50 13.41 -22.32
C HIS A 221 -11.47 13.45 -20.80
N HIS A 222 -12.23 14.33 -20.18
CA HIS A 222 -12.24 14.56 -18.73
C HIS A 222 -12.64 13.33 -17.89
N GLN A 223 -13.36 12.36 -18.45
CA GLN A 223 -13.74 11.13 -17.75
C GLN A 223 -12.75 9.96 -17.92
N LEU A 224 -11.64 10.16 -18.62
CA LEU A 224 -10.56 9.18 -18.73
C LEU A 224 -9.68 9.24 -17.48
N SER A 225 -10.15 8.64 -16.39
CA SER A 225 -9.47 8.65 -15.09
C SER A 225 -8.10 7.98 -15.16
N CYS A 226 -7.03 8.72 -14.84
CA CYS A 226 -5.69 8.17 -14.65
C CYS A 226 -5.62 7.44 -13.32
N ARG A 227 -5.30 6.13 -13.33
CA ARG A 227 -5.36 5.33 -12.10
C ARG A 227 -4.11 4.51 -11.84
N HIS A 228 -3.87 3.49 -12.65
CA HIS A 228 -2.71 2.63 -12.49
C HIS A 228 -1.67 2.97 -13.53
N LEU A 229 -0.42 2.99 -13.11
CA LEU A 229 0.73 3.22 -13.94
C LEU A 229 1.86 2.27 -13.57
N ASP A 230 2.72 2.01 -14.52
CA ASP A 230 3.99 1.35 -14.30
C ASP A 230 5.07 2.06 -15.11
N VAL A 231 6.33 1.88 -14.73
CA VAL A 231 7.46 2.55 -15.35
C VAL A 231 8.42 1.48 -15.86
N SER A 232 8.76 1.55 -17.14
CA SER A 232 9.80 0.68 -17.69
C SER A 232 11.17 1.06 -17.14
N PRO A 233 12.00 0.07 -16.81
CA PRO A 233 13.37 0.30 -16.37
C PRO A 233 14.22 1.04 -17.40
#